data_89918b211cc31061f13c76975d6b1d30
#
_entry.id   89918b211cc31061f13c76975d6b1d30
#
_cell.length_a   1.000
_cell.length_b   1.000
_cell.length_c   1.000
_cell.angle_alpha   90.00
_cell.angle_beta   90.00
_cell.angle_gamma   90.00
#
_symmetry.space_group_name_H-M   'P 1'
#
loop_
_entity.id
_entity.type
_entity.pdbx_description
1 polymer ?
#
loop_
_entity_poly.entity_id
_entity_poly.type
_entity_poly.pdbx_seq_one_letter_code
_entity_poly.pdbx_strand_id
1 'polypeptide(L)'
;RMGLNLNRQEGHYWYSSARMAQLAGNGILQFTHSGPRFDELLPPESVVYFNDQEDLLGKIREFHHDDAKRRLWASRAREFFHTEINSRLYAQYIVEASMMQPFSHEYVWARDINLDGSQR
;
A
#
# COMPACT_ATOMS: atom_id res chain seq x y z
N ARG A 1 -5.87 16.73 2.82
CA ARG A 1 -4.40 16.64 3.00
C ARG A 1 -3.84 15.61 2.02
N MET A 2 -2.62 15.87 1.53
CA MET A 2 -1.87 15.03 0.60
C MET A 2 -0.48 14.80 1.17
N GLY A 3 0.13 13.65 0.91
CA GLY A 3 1.46 13.31 1.39
C GLY A 3 2.29 12.61 0.32
N LEU A 4 3.59 12.85 0.32
CA LEU A 4 4.53 12.24 -0.61
C LEU A 4 5.27 11.10 0.08
N ASN A 5 5.21 9.92 -0.51
CA ASN A 5 5.93 8.74 -0.07
C ASN A 5 7.06 8.43 -1.06
N LEU A 6 8.26 8.88 -0.71
CA LEU A 6 9.48 8.61 -1.47
C LEU A 6 10.25 7.45 -0.83
N ASN A 7 10.64 6.50 -1.63
CA ASN A 7 11.52 5.41 -1.25
C ASN A 7 12.98 5.77 -1.57
N ARG A 8 13.90 5.34 -0.71
CA ARG A 8 15.34 5.57 -0.93
C ARG A 8 15.90 4.76 -2.09
N GLN A 9 15.28 3.63 -2.40
CA GLN A 9 15.69 2.73 -3.47
C GLN A 9 14.52 2.55 -4.42
N GLU A 10 14.73 2.93 -5.66
CA GLU A 10 13.78 2.70 -6.74
C GLU A 10 13.87 1.25 -7.21
N GLY A 11 12.74 0.65 -7.55
CA GLY A 11 12.71 -0.66 -8.21
C GLY A 11 12.68 -1.90 -7.31
N HIS A 12 12.69 -1.76 -5.99
CA HIS A 12 12.46 -2.92 -5.11
C HIS A 12 10.97 -3.22 -5.01
N TYR A 13 10.60 -4.42 -5.45
CA TYR A 13 9.24 -4.92 -5.42
C TYR A 13 8.66 -4.87 -3.99
N TRP A 14 7.51 -4.22 -3.85
CA TRP A 14 6.80 -3.99 -2.57
C TRP A 14 7.64 -3.39 -1.44
N TYR A 15 8.71 -2.69 -1.77
CA TYR A 15 9.48 -1.98 -0.75
C TYR A 15 8.68 -0.81 -0.19
N SER A 16 8.20 -0.97 1.04
CA SER A 16 7.43 0.02 1.77
C SER A 16 8.20 0.59 2.94
N SER A 17 8.01 1.87 3.20
CA SER A 17 8.39 2.50 4.47
C SER A 17 7.19 2.60 5.41
N ALA A 18 7.43 2.74 6.71
CA ALA A 18 6.38 3.01 7.69
C ALA A 18 5.50 4.24 7.33
N ARG A 19 6.04 5.17 6.54
CA ARG A 19 5.32 6.36 6.06
C ARG A 19 4.09 6.01 5.24
N MET A 20 4.13 4.96 4.42
CA MET A 20 2.97 4.52 3.65
C MET A 20 1.78 4.19 4.56
N ALA A 21 2.01 3.36 5.58
CA ALA A 21 0.98 3.00 6.55
C ALA A 21 0.52 4.21 7.38
N GLN A 22 1.43 5.10 7.75
CA GLN A 22 1.10 6.32 8.48
C GLN A 22 0.22 7.28 7.67
N LEU A 23 0.53 7.51 6.40
CA LEU A 23 -0.27 8.37 5.54
C LEU A 23 -1.67 7.77 5.32
N ALA A 24 -1.72 6.50 4.90
CA ALA A 24 -2.98 5.82 4.64
C ALA A 24 -3.84 5.70 5.89
N GLY A 25 -3.28 5.23 7.00
CA GLY A 25 -4.01 5.06 8.27
C GLY A 25 -4.60 6.36 8.83
N ASN A 26 -3.98 7.51 8.52
CA ASN A 26 -4.49 8.83 8.88
C ASN A 26 -5.43 9.46 7.81
N GLY A 27 -5.78 8.73 6.76
CA GLY A 27 -6.65 9.22 5.70
C GLY A 27 -6.03 10.37 4.89
N ILE A 28 -4.73 10.32 4.68
CA ILE A 28 -3.98 11.26 3.86
C ILE A 28 -3.75 10.62 2.50
N LEU A 29 -4.21 11.26 1.41
CA LEU A 29 -3.94 10.76 0.07
C LEU A 29 -2.43 10.79 -0.17
N GLN A 30 -1.87 9.65 -0.53
CA GLN A 30 -0.45 9.53 -0.78
C GLN A 30 -0.12 9.44 -2.27
N PHE A 31 1.00 10.07 -2.63
CA PHE A 31 1.65 9.93 -3.92
C PHE A 31 2.89 9.06 -3.75
N THR A 32 3.01 8.01 -4.54
CA THR A 32 4.15 7.08 -4.48
C THR A 32 4.65 6.74 -5.87
N HIS A 33 5.94 6.46 -6.00
CA HIS A 33 6.52 6.06 -7.28
C HIS A 33 5.97 4.68 -7.71
N SER A 34 5.76 4.49 -9.01
CA SER A 34 5.20 3.25 -9.57
C SER A 34 6.16 2.05 -9.48
N GLY A 35 7.47 2.29 -9.42
CA GLY A 35 8.51 1.25 -9.44
C GLY A 35 8.30 0.09 -8.46
N PRO A 36 7.91 0.31 -7.20
CA PRO A 36 7.67 -0.77 -6.23
C PRO A 36 6.44 -1.65 -6.48
N ARG A 37 5.63 -1.37 -7.49
CA ARG A 37 4.48 -2.17 -7.91
C ARG A 37 3.41 -2.38 -6.82
N PHE A 38 3.14 -1.37 -6.01
CA PHE A 38 2.04 -1.42 -5.03
C PHE A 38 0.65 -1.44 -5.64
N ASP A 39 0.53 -1.15 -6.92
CA ASP A 39 -0.69 -1.32 -7.70
C ASP A 39 -1.19 -2.77 -7.75
N GLU A 40 -0.34 -3.74 -7.48
CA GLU A 40 -0.69 -5.15 -7.37
C GLU A 40 -1.26 -5.54 -6.00
N LEU A 41 -0.93 -4.79 -4.96
CA LEU A 41 -1.34 -5.04 -3.57
C LEU A 41 -2.49 -4.15 -3.11
N LEU A 42 -2.42 -2.87 -3.44
CA LEU A 42 -3.38 -1.88 -2.95
C LEU A 42 -4.58 -1.75 -3.89
N PRO A 43 -5.77 -1.49 -3.36
CA PRO A 43 -6.96 -1.37 -4.19
C PRO A 43 -6.85 -0.20 -5.17
N PRO A 44 -7.49 -0.29 -6.33
CA PRO A 44 -7.58 0.82 -7.27
C PRO A 44 -8.11 2.09 -6.60
N GLU A 45 -7.66 3.25 -7.08
CA GLU A 45 -8.13 4.54 -6.59
C GLU A 45 -7.94 4.75 -5.07
N SER A 46 -6.87 4.22 -4.52
CA SER A 46 -6.49 4.40 -3.11
C SER A 46 -5.17 5.15 -2.94
N VAL A 47 -4.29 5.07 -3.93
CA VAL A 47 -2.97 5.69 -3.95
C VAL A 47 -2.73 6.30 -5.33
N VAL A 48 -2.04 7.41 -5.40
CA VAL A 48 -1.65 8.05 -6.66
C VAL A 48 -0.23 7.64 -7.01
N TYR A 49 -0.10 6.89 -8.11
CA TYR A 49 1.21 6.49 -8.62
C TYR A 49 1.74 7.53 -9.59
N PHE A 50 3.04 7.79 -9.55
CA PHE A 50 3.73 8.67 -10.49
C PHE A 50 5.03 8.04 -10.97
N ASN A 51 5.46 8.43 -12.17
CA ASN A 51 6.66 7.89 -12.81
C ASN A 51 7.85 8.87 -12.76
N ASP A 52 7.57 10.16 -12.81
CA ASP A 52 8.58 11.22 -12.78
C ASP A 52 8.04 12.49 -12.12
N GLN A 53 8.86 13.52 -12.06
CA GLN A 53 8.52 14.78 -11.42
C GLN A 53 7.40 15.54 -12.15
N GLU A 54 7.35 15.50 -13.46
CA GLU A 54 6.35 16.21 -14.25
C GLU A 54 4.97 15.56 -14.06
N ASP A 55 4.91 14.23 -14.14
CA ASP A 55 3.72 13.42 -13.84
C ASP A 55 3.21 13.67 -12.42
N LEU A 56 4.12 13.70 -11.43
CA LEU A 56 3.77 14.02 -10.05
C LEU A 56 3.12 15.40 -9.92
N LEU A 57 3.71 16.43 -10.52
CA LEU A 57 3.17 17.79 -10.46
C LEU A 57 1.79 17.90 -11.11
N GLY A 58 1.58 17.22 -12.24
CA GLY A 58 0.28 17.14 -12.91
C GLY A 58 -0.78 16.52 -11.99
N LYS A 59 -0.47 15.39 -11.39
CA LYS A 59 -1.36 14.67 -10.46
C LYS A 59 -1.64 15.45 -9.16
N ILE A 60 -0.64 16.13 -8.61
CA ILE A 60 -0.86 17.01 -7.45
C ILE A 60 -1.87 18.11 -7.78
N ARG A 61 -1.76 18.75 -8.95
CA ARG A 61 -2.70 19.78 -9.39
C ARG A 61 -4.11 19.22 -9.53
N GLU A 62 -4.26 18.06 -10.18
CA GLU A 62 -5.54 17.37 -10.33
C GLU A 62 -6.23 17.17 -8.98
N PHE A 63 -5.57 16.52 -8.03
CA PHE A 63 -6.14 16.23 -6.71
C PHE A 63 -6.25 17.46 -5.79
N HIS A 64 -5.52 18.53 -6.09
CA HIS A 64 -5.70 19.82 -5.41
C HIS A 64 -7.02 20.49 -5.81
N HIS A 65 -7.42 20.38 -7.08
CA HIS A 65 -8.66 20.96 -7.58
C HIS A 65 -9.89 20.09 -7.33
N ASP A 66 -9.72 18.76 -7.19
CA ASP A 66 -10.83 17.84 -6.91
C ASP A 66 -10.74 17.27 -5.48
N ASP A 67 -11.27 18.04 -4.52
CA ASP A 67 -11.28 17.66 -3.11
C ASP A 67 -12.14 16.43 -2.84
N ALA A 68 -13.24 16.22 -3.59
CA ALA A 68 -14.11 15.07 -3.43
C ALA A 68 -13.39 13.77 -3.84
N LYS A 69 -12.75 13.77 -5.01
CA LYS A 69 -11.94 12.66 -5.49
C LYS A 69 -10.78 12.35 -4.54
N ARG A 70 -10.09 13.39 -4.09
CA ARG A 70 -8.99 13.26 -3.12
C ARG A 70 -9.43 12.58 -1.84
N ARG A 71 -10.56 12.98 -1.27
CA ARG A 71 -11.10 12.39 -0.02
C ARG A 71 -11.55 10.96 -0.23
N LEU A 72 -12.19 10.67 -1.35
CA LEU A 72 -12.64 9.31 -1.68
C LEU A 72 -11.45 8.34 -1.74
N TRP A 73 -10.41 8.70 -2.46
CA TRP A 73 -9.21 7.87 -2.59
C TRP A 73 -8.49 7.69 -1.25
N ALA A 74 -8.35 8.76 -0.47
CA ALA A 74 -7.75 8.69 0.86
C ALA A 74 -8.56 7.81 1.83
N SER A 75 -9.89 7.84 1.74
CA SER A 75 -10.78 6.99 2.54
C SER A 75 -10.64 5.52 2.18
N ARG A 76 -10.56 5.18 0.90
CA ARG A 76 -10.33 3.79 0.44
C ARG A 76 -8.99 3.25 0.94
N ALA A 77 -7.92 4.04 0.84
CA ALA A 77 -6.62 3.64 1.39
C ALA A 77 -6.70 3.40 2.90
N ARG A 78 -7.32 4.32 3.64
CA ARG A 78 -7.48 4.20 5.09
C ARG A 78 -8.23 2.93 5.47
N GLU A 79 -9.37 2.68 4.85
CA GLU A 79 -10.18 1.48 5.10
C GLU A 79 -9.36 0.23 4.85
N PHE A 80 -8.72 0.11 3.70
CA PHE A 80 -7.92 -1.06 3.34
C PHE A 80 -6.77 -1.31 4.33
N PHE A 81 -6.05 -0.27 4.74
CA PHE A 81 -4.98 -0.43 5.73
C PHE A 81 -5.49 -0.84 7.10
N HIS A 82 -6.66 -0.37 7.51
CA HIS A 82 -7.25 -0.77 8.79
C HIS A 82 -7.84 -2.18 8.78
N THR A 83 -8.36 -2.65 7.64
CA THR A 83 -8.98 -3.98 7.53
C THR A 83 -8.01 -5.07 7.11
N GLU A 84 -7.15 -4.79 6.12
CA GLU A 84 -6.35 -5.81 5.45
C GLU A 84 -4.85 -5.77 5.79
N ILE A 85 -4.29 -4.60 6.12
CA ILE A 85 -2.84 -4.41 6.36
C ILE A 85 -2.63 -3.78 7.76
N ASN A 86 -3.10 -4.42 8.80
CA ASN A 86 -2.93 -3.93 10.17
C ASN A 86 -1.98 -4.81 10.99
N SER A 87 -1.45 -4.26 12.09
CA SER A 87 -0.48 -4.94 12.94
C SER A 87 -0.98 -6.27 13.54
N ARG A 88 -2.29 -6.37 13.79
CA ARG A 88 -2.90 -7.60 14.29
C ARG A 88 -2.79 -8.73 13.27
N LEU A 89 -3.15 -8.46 12.01
CA LEU A 89 -3.06 -9.46 10.93
C LEU A 89 -1.61 -9.83 10.63
N TYR A 90 -0.67 -8.86 10.69
CA TYR A 90 0.76 -9.17 10.57
C TYR A 90 1.26 -10.10 11.68
N ALA A 91 0.91 -9.82 12.93
CA ALA A 91 1.30 -10.66 14.05
C ALA A 91 0.70 -12.07 13.93
N GLN A 92 -0.57 -12.16 13.58
CA GLN A 92 -1.27 -13.43 13.35
C GLN A 92 -0.61 -14.24 12.23
N TYR A 93 -0.34 -13.63 11.09
CA TYR A 93 0.38 -14.26 9.97
C TYR A 93 1.75 -14.81 10.39
N ILE A 94 2.54 -14.02 11.13
CA ILE A 94 3.87 -14.45 11.60
C ILE A 94 3.77 -15.68 12.50
N VAL A 95 2.81 -15.71 13.42
CA VAL A 95 2.60 -16.86 14.32
C VAL A 95 2.19 -18.08 13.52
N GLU A 96 1.18 -17.99 12.66
CA GLU A 96 0.67 -19.10 11.87
C GLU A 96 1.75 -19.66 10.92
N ALA A 97 2.47 -18.79 10.22
CA ALA A 97 3.55 -19.19 9.34
C ALA A 97 4.72 -19.84 10.10
N SER A 98 5.13 -19.27 11.24
CA SER A 98 6.23 -19.82 12.05
C SER A 98 5.91 -21.17 12.67
N MET A 99 4.65 -21.41 12.99
CA MET A 99 4.17 -22.65 13.59
C MET A 99 3.65 -23.65 12.55
N MET A 100 3.79 -23.35 11.26
CA MET A 100 3.27 -24.17 10.14
C MET A 100 1.78 -24.50 10.31
N GLN A 101 1.00 -23.56 10.84
CA GLN A 101 -0.44 -23.71 10.99
C GLN A 101 -1.17 -23.25 9.72
N PRO A 102 -2.35 -23.81 9.44
CA PRO A 102 -3.20 -23.29 8.38
C PRO A 102 -3.53 -21.82 8.65
N PHE A 103 -3.51 -20.99 7.59
CA PHE A 103 -3.87 -19.59 7.71
C PHE A 103 -5.37 -19.47 8.04
N SER A 104 -5.67 -18.69 9.09
CA SER A 104 -7.04 -18.41 9.54
C SER A 104 -7.66 -17.20 8.81
N HIS A 105 -6.86 -16.48 8.01
CA HIS A 105 -7.27 -15.31 7.26
C HIS A 105 -6.63 -15.35 5.85
N GLU A 106 -7.34 -14.83 4.85
CA GLU A 106 -6.80 -14.65 3.50
C GLU A 106 -5.93 -13.38 3.47
N TYR A 107 -4.64 -13.55 3.77
CA TYR A 107 -3.71 -12.42 3.82
C TYR A 107 -3.39 -11.91 2.42
N VAL A 108 -3.60 -10.63 2.17
CA VAL A 108 -3.42 -10.01 0.84
C VAL A 108 -1.98 -10.07 0.33
N TRP A 109 -1.00 -10.17 1.24
CA TRP A 109 0.43 -10.26 0.90
C TRP A 109 0.94 -11.69 0.78
N ALA A 110 0.15 -12.70 1.14
CA ALA A 110 0.58 -14.10 1.18
C ALA A 110 0.27 -14.88 -0.11
N ARG A 111 -0.20 -14.21 -1.14
CA ARG A 111 -0.66 -14.85 -2.39
C ARG A 111 0.41 -15.68 -3.09
N ASP A 112 1.68 -15.36 -2.88
CA ASP A 112 2.83 -15.99 -3.55
C ASP A 112 3.67 -16.87 -2.63
N ILE A 113 3.25 -17.09 -1.37
CA ILE A 113 3.97 -17.99 -0.46
C ILE A 113 3.37 -19.39 -0.56
N ASN A 114 4.02 -20.23 -1.35
CA ASN A 114 3.76 -21.66 -1.31
C ASN A 114 4.37 -22.24 -0.04
N LEU A 115 3.59 -22.96 0.75
CA LEU A 115 4.03 -23.65 1.97
C LEU A 115 5.05 -24.78 1.70
N ASP A 116 5.34 -25.10 0.45
CA ASP A 116 6.35 -26.07 0.02
C ASP A 116 7.78 -25.47 -0.12
N GLY A 117 7.96 -24.20 0.22
CA GLY A 117 9.26 -23.53 0.20
C GLY A 117 9.74 -23.11 -1.19
N SER A 118 8.94 -23.27 -2.24
CA SER A 118 9.27 -22.76 -3.57
C SER A 118 8.85 -21.29 -3.67
N GLN A 119 9.80 -20.38 -3.60
CA GLN A 119 9.59 -19.00 -4.04
C GLN A 119 9.49 -18.95 -5.57
N ARG A 120 8.44 -18.38 -6.07
CA ARG A 120 8.39 -17.96 -7.47
C ARG A 120 8.84 -16.54 -7.62
#